data_6a8d2b4ca11a6c56b24732a28c90667a
#
_entry.id   6a8d2b4ca11a6c56b24732a28c90667a
#
_cell.length_a   1.000
_cell.length_b   1.000
_cell.length_c   1.000
_cell.angle_alpha   90.00
_cell.angle_beta   90.00
_cell.angle_gamma   90.00
#
_symmetry.space_group_name_H-M   'P 1'
#
loop_
_entity.id
_entity.type
_entity.pdbx_description
1 polymer ?
#
loop_
_entity_poly.entity_id
_entity_poly.type
_entity_poly.pdbx_seq_one_letter_code
_entity_poly.pdbx_strand_id
1 'polypeptide(L)'
;MIEVCCGSYKDGLRAYKGGATRIELNSALYLGGLTPSVASLKLLKRETTLTIICMVRPRGAGFTYDETEYKQMLLEAEDLLENGADGLAFGFLKSDHTIDVKRTREFVELIHKYNRTAVFHRAFDCCDDLDHAMTQLVELGIDRVLTSGGQPTAIDGADKIKSLQENYGKDIEILAGSGVNYN
;
A
#
# COMPACT_ATOMS: atom_id res chain seq x y z
N MET A 1 2.98 -15.01 -3.26
CA MET A 1 3.30 -14.16 -4.43
C MET A 1 4.35 -13.15 -4.01
N ILE A 2 5.28 -12.76 -4.90
CA ILE A 2 6.30 -11.73 -4.62
C ILE A 2 5.82 -10.42 -5.26
N GLU A 3 5.89 -9.32 -4.51
CA GLU A 3 5.66 -7.96 -4.97
C GLU A 3 6.97 -7.18 -4.88
N VAL A 4 7.37 -6.51 -5.97
CA VAL A 4 8.64 -5.76 -6.02
C VAL A 4 8.34 -4.26 -5.85
N CYS A 5 8.91 -3.65 -4.81
CA CYS A 5 8.82 -2.20 -4.59
C CYS A 5 9.71 -1.47 -5.60
N CYS A 6 9.13 -0.58 -6.39
CA CYS A 6 9.77 0.15 -7.47
C CYS A 6 9.63 1.66 -7.25
N GLY A 7 10.74 2.40 -7.33
CA GLY A 7 10.76 3.86 -7.14
C GLY A 7 10.67 4.67 -8.43
N SER A 8 10.57 4.01 -9.58
CA SER A 8 10.54 4.65 -10.88
C SER A 8 10.00 3.72 -11.98
N TYR A 9 9.63 4.31 -13.13
CA TYR A 9 9.33 3.56 -14.36
C TYR A 9 10.47 2.59 -14.73
N LYS A 10 11.73 3.04 -14.63
CA LYS A 10 12.91 2.22 -14.95
C LYS A 10 13.03 1.00 -14.03
N ASP A 11 12.71 1.14 -12.74
CA ASP A 11 12.75 0.02 -11.81
C ASP A 11 11.64 -0.98 -12.11
N GLY A 12 10.44 -0.50 -12.46
CA GLY A 12 9.34 -1.36 -12.90
C GLY A 12 9.68 -2.18 -14.13
N LEU A 13 10.34 -1.58 -15.14
CA LEU A 13 10.83 -2.32 -16.31
C LEU A 13 11.90 -3.36 -15.95
N ARG A 14 12.79 -3.05 -15.00
CA ARG A 14 13.81 -4.00 -14.52
C ARG A 14 13.16 -5.16 -13.77
N ALA A 15 12.19 -4.87 -12.92
CA ALA A 15 11.43 -5.89 -12.21
C ALA A 15 10.71 -6.83 -13.20
N TYR A 16 10.03 -6.27 -14.20
CA TYR A 16 9.38 -7.04 -15.27
C TYR A 16 10.35 -7.96 -16.03
N LYS A 17 11.51 -7.42 -16.46
CA LYS A 17 12.56 -8.18 -17.12
C LYS A 17 13.16 -9.27 -16.20
N GLY A 18 13.14 -9.05 -14.89
CA GLY A 18 13.54 -10.03 -13.89
C GLY A 18 12.47 -11.09 -13.56
N GLY A 19 11.32 -11.04 -14.23
CA GLY A 19 10.24 -12.02 -14.03
C GLY A 19 9.21 -11.66 -12.97
N ALA A 20 9.22 -10.42 -12.45
CA ALA A 20 8.16 -9.98 -11.56
C ALA A 20 6.81 -9.97 -12.28
N THR A 21 5.75 -10.35 -11.57
CA THR A 21 4.37 -10.30 -12.04
C THR A 21 3.57 -9.19 -11.37
N ARG A 22 4.02 -8.71 -10.20
CA ARG A 22 3.38 -7.63 -9.44
C ARG A 22 4.44 -6.68 -8.88
N ILE A 23 4.15 -5.39 -8.94
CA ILE A 23 4.97 -4.33 -8.34
C ILE A 23 4.12 -3.39 -7.51
N GLU A 24 4.75 -2.77 -6.50
CA GLU A 24 4.28 -1.53 -5.90
C GLU A 24 5.06 -0.37 -6.53
N LEU A 25 4.36 0.49 -7.25
CA LEU A 25 4.95 1.65 -7.92
C LEU A 25 4.90 2.87 -7.02
N ASN A 26 6.07 3.42 -6.76
CA ASN A 26 6.31 4.59 -5.93
C ASN A 26 7.11 5.66 -6.69
N SER A 27 7.27 6.80 -6.05
CA SER A 27 8.38 7.74 -6.23
C SER A 27 9.12 7.93 -4.91
N ALA A 28 10.26 8.62 -4.92
CA ALA A 28 10.98 9.05 -3.72
C ALA A 28 11.11 7.98 -2.61
N LEU A 29 11.59 6.77 -2.93
CA LEU A 29 11.74 5.66 -1.97
C LEU A 29 12.56 6.03 -0.73
N TYR A 30 13.50 6.97 -0.83
CA TYR A 30 14.28 7.47 0.31
C TYR A 30 13.44 8.24 1.35
N LEU A 31 12.20 8.65 0.98
CA LEU A 31 11.18 9.22 1.88
C LEU A 31 10.15 8.16 2.33
N GLY A 32 10.39 6.89 2.04
CA GLY A 32 9.49 5.78 2.35
C GLY A 32 8.43 5.50 1.29
N GLY A 33 8.60 6.03 0.08
CA GLY A 33 7.65 5.89 -1.03
C GLY A 33 6.58 6.98 -1.02
N LEU A 34 6.45 7.70 -2.14
CA LEU A 34 5.42 8.71 -2.38
C LEU A 34 4.64 8.38 -3.65
N THR A 35 3.56 9.11 -3.91
CA THR A 35 2.73 8.97 -5.11
C THR A 35 3.58 9.03 -6.38
N PRO A 36 3.50 8.02 -7.28
CA PRO A 36 4.21 8.02 -8.53
C PRO A 36 3.54 8.97 -9.54
N SER A 37 4.28 9.36 -10.58
CA SER A 37 3.66 10.09 -11.68
C SER A 37 2.75 9.17 -12.51
N VAL A 38 1.61 9.70 -12.95
CA VAL A 38 0.69 9.02 -13.88
C VAL A 38 1.41 8.61 -15.18
N ALA A 39 2.41 9.39 -15.61
CA ALA A 39 3.22 9.05 -16.79
C ALA A 39 4.00 7.74 -16.60
N SER A 40 4.59 7.51 -15.42
CA SER A 40 5.28 6.26 -15.11
C SER A 40 4.33 5.06 -15.14
N LEU A 41 3.14 5.20 -14.56
CA LEU A 41 2.09 4.17 -14.61
C LEU A 41 1.69 3.86 -16.05
N LYS A 42 1.33 4.87 -16.83
CA LYS A 42 0.91 4.70 -18.24
C LYS A 42 1.94 3.96 -19.08
N LEU A 43 3.21 4.32 -18.94
CA LEU A 43 4.30 3.67 -19.67
C LEU A 43 4.41 2.18 -19.28
N LEU A 44 4.41 1.87 -17.99
CA LEU A 44 4.46 0.49 -17.52
C LEU A 44 3.25 -0.33 -17.99
N LYS A 45 2.04 0.21 -17.91
CA LYS A 45 0.83 -0.46 -18.40
C LYS A 45 0.85 -0.73 -19.90
N ARG A 46 1.51 0.11 -20.69
CA ARG A 46 1.67 -0.07 -22.15
C ARG A 46 2.73 -1.10 -22.53
N GLU A 47 3.79 -1.21 -21.73
CA GLU A 47 5.00 -1.93 -22.11
C GLU A 47 5.16 -3.26 -21.35
N THR A 48 4.31 -3.52 -20.35
CA THR A 48 4.38 -4.72 -19.50
C THR A 48 3.02 -5.32 -19.25
N THR A 49 3.02 -6.55 -18.73
CA THR A 49 1.81 -7.22 -18.21
C THR A 49 1.74 -7.22 -16.69
N LEU A 50 2.49 -6.32 -16.03
CA LEU A 50 2.53 -6.21 -14.58
C LEU A 50 1.18 -5.86 -13.98
N THR A 51 0.87 -6.50 -12.85
CA THR A 51 -0.09 -5.96 -11.88
C THR A 51 0.60 -4.82 -11.13
N ILE A 52 0.02 -3.62 -11.18
CA ILE A 52 0.65 -2.42 -10.62
C ILE A 52 -0.21 -1.84 -9.51
N ILE A 53 0.29 -1.94 -8.27
CA ILE A 53 -0.25 -1.24 -7.12
C ILE A 53 0.48 0.11 -7.02
N CYS A 54 -0.26 1.21 -7.03
CA CYS A 54 0.34 2.54 -6.92
C CYS A 54 0.24 3.09 -5.51
N MET A 55 1.32 3.68 -5.01
CA MET A 55 1.30 4.41 -3.75
C MET A 55 0.46 5.69 -3.88
N VAL A 56 -0.35 5.98 -2.87
CA VAL A 56 -0.99 7.29 -2.69
C VAL A 56 -0.54 7.88 -1.36
N ARG A 57 0.49 8.71 -1.43
CA ARG A 57 1.13 9.35 -0.28
C ARG A 57 1.78 10.65 -0.75
N PRO A 58 1.22 11.82 -0.38
CA PRO A 58 1.67 13.10 -0.95
C PRO A 58 3.01 13.58 -0.40
N ARG A 59 3.41 13.12 0.79
CA ARG A 59 4.65 13.53 1.47
C ARG A 59 5.21 12.44 2.38
N GLY A 60 6.47 12.57 2.76
CA GLY A 60 7.07 11.85 3.89
C GLY A 60 6.50 12.32 5.24
N ALA A 61 7.01 11.75 6.33
CA ALA A 61 6.64 12.07 7.72
C ALA A 61 5.17 11.83 8.11
N GLY A 62 4.94 10.68 8.73
CA GLY A 62 3.65 10.29 9.33
C GLY A 62 2.53 9.99 8.33
N PHE A 63 1.37 9.67 8.90
CA PHE A 63 0.20 9.21 8.15
C PHE A 63 -1.09 9.91 8.60
N THR A 64 -0.95 10.99 9.37
CA THR A 64 -2.03 11.90 9.74
C THR A 64 -2.00 13.08 8.79
N TYR A 65 -3.07 13.28 8.03
CA TYR A 65 -3.15 14.28 6.96
C TYR A 65 -4.21 15.34 7.31
N ASP A 66 -3.97 16.58 6.89
CA ASP A 66 -4.99 17.62 6.95
C ASP A 66 -6.01 17.50 5.79
N GLU A 67 -7.00 18.38 5.76
CA GLU A 67 -8.04 18.35 4.71
C GLU A 67 -7.49 18.70 3.32
N THR A 68 -6.44 19.51 3.25
CA THR A 68 -5.82 19.89 1.97
C THR A 68 -5.05 18.71 1.37
N GLU A 69 -4.26 18.04 2.20
CA GLU A 69 -3.54 16.83 1.83
C GLU A 69 -4.50 15.68 1.45
N TYR A 70 -5.56 15.49 2.23
CA TYR A 70 -6.57 14.47 1.93
C TYR A 70 -7.27 14.71 0.59
N LYS A 71 -7.63 15.98 0.30
CA LYS A 71 -8.20 16.36 -0.99
C LYS A 71 -7.25 16.07 -2.15
N GLN A 72 -5.95 16.35 -1.98
CA GLN A 72 -4.93 16.01 -2.96
C GLN A 72 -4.87 14.49 -3.18
N MET A 73 -4.85 13.71 -2.10
CA MET A 73 -4.79 12.24 -2.17
C MET A 73 -5.99 11.64 -2.90
N LEU A 74 -7.19 12.20 -2.74
CA LEU A 74 -8.38 11.75 -3.49
C LEU A 74 -8.20 11.95 -5.00
N LEU A 75 -7.72 13.11 -5.42
CA LEU A 75 -7.46 13.39 -6.84
C LEU A 75 -6.35 12.51 -7.42
N GLU A 76 -5.26 12.31 -6.67
CA GLU A 76 -4.19 11.40 -7.07
C GLU A 76 -4.70 9.95 -7.20
N ALA A 77 -5.56 9.51 -6.29
CA ALA A 77 -6.18 8.18 -6.34
C ALA A 77 -7.06 8.01 -7.59
N GLU A 78 -7.94 8.97 -7.88
CA GLU A 78 -8.79 8.96 -9.08
C GLU A 78 -7.94 8.93 -10.35
N ASP A 79 -6.95 9.82 -10.48
CA ASP A 79 -6.06 9.88 -11.63
C ASP A 79 -5.32 8.55 -11.85
N LEU A 80 -4.82 7.91 -10.80
CA LEU A 80 -4.13 6.64 -10.92
C LEU A 80 -5.08 5.51 -11.34
N LEU A 81 -6.29 5.45 -10.77
CA LEU A 81 -7.29 4.44 -11.10
C LEU A 81 -7.78 4.59 -12.54
N GLU A 82 -8.08 5.80 -13.00
CA GLU A 82 -8.49 6.10 -14.38
C GLU A 82 -7.41 5.75 -15.40
N ASN A 83 -6.14 5.80 -14.99
CA ASN A 83 -5.01 5.49 -15.86
C ASN A 83 -4.47 4.06 -15.71
N GLY A 84 -5.25 3.17 -15.08
CA GLY A 84 -5.06 1.73 -15.15
C GLY A 84 -4.25 1.14 -14.00
N ALA A 85 -4.15 1.80 -12.85
CA ALA A 85 -3.65 1.15 -11.64
C ALA A 85 -4.53 -0.07 -11.30
N ASP A 86 -3.91 -1.18 -10.94
CA ASP A 86 -4.61 -2.41 -10.54
C ASP A 86 -4.99 -2.41 -9.05
N GLY A 87 -4.47 -1.45 -8.31
CA GLY A 87 -4.78 -1.18 -6.92
C GLY A 87 -4.04 0.03 -6.41
N LEU A 88 -4.39 0.47 -5.22
CA LEU A 88 -3.74 1.59 -4.54
C LEU A 88 -3.27 1.17 -3.14
N ALA A 89 -2.04 1.59 -2.78
CA ALA A 89 -1.49 1.48 -1.44
C ALA A 89 -1.59 2.82 -0.72
N PHE A 90 -2.26 2.86 0.40
CA PHE A 90 -2.54 4.06 1.18
C PHE A 90 -2.64 3.75 2.68
N GLY A 91 -2.81 4.76 3.52
CA GLY A 91 -3.08 4.57 4.95
C GLY A 91 -3.29 5.89 5.67
N PHE A 92 -4.33 5.93 6.49
CA PHE A 92 -4.75 7.09 7.26
C PHE A 92 -4.77 6.76 8.75
N LEU A 93 -4.02 7.52 9.53
CA LEU A 93 -4.05 7.45 10.98
C LEU A 93 -4.54 8.76 11.57
N LYS A 94 -5.14 8.68 12.75
CA LYS A 94 -5.38 9.82 13.62
C LYS A 94 -4.12 10.13 14.45
N SER A 95 -4.13 11.26 15.15
CA SER A 95 -3.04 11.68 16.01
C SER A 95 -2.81 10.76 17.23
N ASP A 96 -3.79 9.94 17.58
CA ASP A 96 -3.73 8.92 18.62
C ASP A 96 -3.27 7.55 18.11
N HIS A 97 -2.69 7.48 16.92
CA HIS A 97 -2.20 6.28 16.25
C HIS A 97 -3.28 5.22 15.95
N THR A 98 -4.55 5.55 16.03
CA THR A 98 -5.63 4.69 15.56
C THR A 98 -5.92 4.95 14.07
N ILE A 99 -6.57 3.97 13.42
CA ILE A 99 -6.98 4.11 12.02
C ILE A 99 -8.03 5.22 11.89
N ASP A 100 -7.88 6.13 10.94
CA ASP A 100 -8.95 7.03 10.52
C ASP A 100 -9.96 6.23 9.67
N VAL A 101 -10.92 5.63 10.36
CA VAL A 101 -11.94 4.75 9.80
C VAL A 101 -12.75 5.46 8.70
N LYS A 102 -13.04 6.76 8.89
CA LYS A 102 -13.84 7.52 7.92
C LYS A 102 -13.11 7.66 6.59
N ARG A 103 -11.90 8.19 6.60
CA ARG A 103 -11.11 8.38 5.38
C ARG A 103 -10.71 7.06 4.74
N THR A 104 -10.40 6.04 5.54
CA THR A 104 -10.09 4.70 5.04
C THR A 104 -11.29 4.12 4.30
N ARG A 105 -12.51 4.22 4.84
CA ARG A 105 -13.74 3.76 4.18
C ARG A 105 -13.97 4.47 2.85
N GLU A 106 -13.88 5.80 2.82
CA GLU A 106 -14.06 6.59 1.60
C GLU A 106 -13.07 6.16 0.50
N PHE A 107 -11.81 5.88 0.85
CA PHE A 107 -10.80 5.38 -0.09
C PHE A 107 -11.09 3.96 -0.59
N VAL A 108 -11.49 3.06 0.29
CA VAL A 108 -11.88 1.69 -0.08
C VAL A 108 -13.05 1.72 -1.06
N GLU A 109 -14.09 2.49 -0.75
CA GLU A 109 -15.26 2.64 -1.62
C GLU A 109 -14.88 3.21 -3.00
N LEU A 110 -14.01 4.22 -3.04
CA LEU A 110 -13.47 4.75 -4.29
C LEU A 110 -12.74 3.67 -5.10
N ILE A 111 -11.81 2.94 -4.50
CA ILE A 111 -11.01 1.91 -5.18
C ILE A 111 -11.89 0.77 -5.68
N HIS A 112 -12.82 0.30 -4.87
CA HIS A 112 -13.74 -0.79 -5.23
C HIS A 112 -14.74 -0.38 -6.31
N LYS A 113 -15.12 0.89 -6.43
CA LYS A 113 -15.93 1.42 -7.54
C LYS A 113 -15.26 1.17 -8.90
N TYR A 114 -13.92 1.16 -8.94
CA TYR A 114 -13.13 0.81 -10.13
C TYR A 114 -12.83 -0.69 -10.24
N ASN A 115 -13.33 -1.53 -9.34
CA ASN A 115 -13.00 -2.97 -9.21
C ASN A 115 -11.48 -3.19 -9.07
N ARG A 116 -10.83 -2.43 -8.19
CA ARG A 116 -9.38 -2.47 -7.94
C ARG A 116 -9.08 -2.83 -6.49
N THR A 117 -7.84 -3.27 -6.25
CA THR A 117 -7.37 -3.74 -4.94
C THR A 117 -7.04 -2.58 -4.00
N ALA A 118 -7.62 -2.57 -2.81
CA ALA A 118 -7.33 -1.63 -1.74
C ALA A 118 -6.25 -2.22 -0.81
N VAL A 119 -5.09 -1.57 -0.73
CA VAL A 119 -3.95 -2.02 0.08
C VAL A 119 -3.69 -1.01 1.18
N PHE A 120 -3.78 -1.43 2.45
CA PHE A 120 -3.34 -0.58 3.55
C PHE A 120 -1.84 -0.79 3.77
N HIS A 121 -1.07 0.27 3.57
CA HIS A 121 0.38 0.20 3.64
C HIS A 121 0.92 0.20 5.09
N ARG A 122 2.24 0.37 5.27
CA ARG A 122 2.93 0.32 6.57
C ARG A 122 2.54 1.40 7.58
N ALA A 123 1.53 2.24 7.33
CA ALA A 123 0.86 2.99 8.39
C ALA A 123 0.30 2.06 9.46
N PHE A 124 -0.09 0.83 9.08
CA PHE A 124 -0.50 -0.23 9.98
C PHE A 124 0.52 -0.49 11.10
N ASP A 125 1.81 -0.53 10.75
CA ASP A 125 2.90 -0.77 11.71
C ASP A 125 3.09 0.35 12.75
N CYS A 126 2.42 1.50 12.55
CA CYS A 126 2.43 2.64 13.47
C CYS A 126 1.21 2.67 14.42
N CYS A 127 0.30 1.69 14.31
CA CYS A 127 -0.82 1.57 15.25
C CYS A 127 -0.33 0.98 16.58
N ASP A 128 -0.88 1.46 17.69
CA ASP A 128 -0.51 0.99 19.02
C ASP A 128 -1.04 -0.43 19.30
N ASP A 129 -2.19 -0.79 18.71
CA ASP A 129 -2.79 -2.14 18.79
C ASP A 129 -3.04 -2.69 17.38
N LEU A 130 -2.14 -3.59 16.94
CA LEU A 130 -2.20 -4.17 15.59
C LEU A 130 -3.37 -5.14 15.41
N ASP A 131 -3.81 -5.85 16.46
CA ASP A 131 -4.94 -6.78 16.35
C ASP A 131 -6.26 -6.01 16.21
N HIS A 132 -6.44 -4.95 17.00
CA HIS A 132 -7.59 -4.07 16.85
C HIS A 132 -7.58 -3.37 15.49
N ALA A 133 -6.44 -2.85 15.05
CA ALA A 133 -6.29 -2.24 13.73
C ALA A 133 -6.64 -3.23 12.61
N MET A 134 -6.16 -4.48 12.68
CA MET A 134 -6.46 -5.50 11.67
C MET A 134 -7.94 -5.81 11.60
N THR A 135 -8.61 -5.95 12.76
CA THR A 135 -10.07 -6.16 12.82
C THR A 135 -10.80 -5.02 12.09
N GLN A 136 -10.42 -3.76 12.35
CA GLN A 136 -11.01 -2.61 11.66
C GLN A 136 -10.78 -2.65 10.14
N LEU A 137 -9.59 -3.03 9.67
CA LEU A 137 -9.28 -3.09 8.24
C LEU A 137 -10.07 -4.19 7.52
N VAL A 138 -10.29 -5.34 8.17
CA VAL A 138 -11.17 -6.39 7.65
C VAL A 138 -12.61 -5.90 7.54
N GLU A 139 -13.14 -5.23 8.58
CA GLU A 139 -14.50 -4.66 8.56
C GLU A 139 -14.68 -3.55 7.52
N LEU A 140 -13.61 -2.85 7.18
CA LEU A 140 -13.59 -1.81 6.14
C LEU A 140 -13.48 -2.38 4.73
N GLY A 141 -13.20 -3.67 4.57
CA GLY A 141 -13.06 -4.32 3.28
C GLY A 141 -11.70 -4.06 2.61
N ILE A 142 -10.65 -3.83 3.39
CA ILE A 142 -9.28 -3.79 2.85
C ILE A 142 -8.91 -5.18 2.30
N ASP A 143 -8.42 -5.23 1.08
CA ASP A 143 -8.06 -6.49 0.42
C ASP A 143 -6.70 -7.02 0.88
N ARG A 144 -5.76 -6.11 1.22
CA ARG A 144 -4.39 -6.45 1.62
C ARG A 144 -3.81 -5.47 2.63
N VAL A 145 -3.01 -5.99 3.55
CA VAL A 145 -2.17 -5.18 4.45
C VAL A 145 -0.69 -5.47 4.19
N LEU A 146 0.10 -4.42 4.00
CA LEU A 146 1.55 -4.47 3.98
C LEU A 146 2.07 -4.19 5.39
N THR A 147 2.82 -5.12 5.97
CA THR A 147 3.28 -4.99 7.36
C THR A 147 4.66 -5.60 7.60
N SER A 148 5.36 -5.07 8.59
CA SER A 148 6.53 -5.66 9.20
C SER A 148 6.24 -6.19 10.62
N GLY A 149 4.95 -6.36 11.00
CA GLY A 149 4.55 -6.80 12.33
C GLY A 149 4.81 -5.75 13.42
N GLY A 150 4.78 -4.46 13.07
CA GLY A 150 5.08 -3.34 13.99
C GLY A 150 6.56 -3.19 14.33
N GLN A 151 7.45 -3.88 13.60
CA GLN A 151 8.90 -3.85 13.83
C GLN A 151 9.63 -3.15 12.67
N PRO A 152 10.90 -2.78 12.84
CA PRO A 152 11.69 -2.14 11.77
C PRO A 152 11.78 -3.00 10.50
N THR A 153 11.90 -4.32 10.63
CA THR A 153 11.96 -5.26 9.50
C THR A 153 10.95 -6.40 9.66
N ALA A 154 10.56 -7.02 8.56
CA ALA A 154 9.65 -8.17 8.55
C ALA A 154 10.22 -9.37 9.33
N ILE A 155 11.54 -9.55 9.33
CA ILE A 155 12.18 -10.64 10.07
C ILE A 155 12.06 -10.43 11.59
N ASP A 156 12.21 -9.18 12.05
CA ASP A 156 12.06 -8.85 13.47
C ASP A 156 10.60 -9.01 13.94
N GLY A 157 9.64 -8.79 13.05
CA GLY A 157 8.22 -8.93 13.33
C GLY A 157 7.60 -10.27 12.90
N ALA A 158 8.42 -11.28 12.57
CA ALA A 158 7.94 -12.53 11.98
C ALA A 158 6.88 -13.25 12.83
N ASP A 159 7.03 -13.28 14.15
CA ASP A 159 6.06 -13.91 15.06
C ASP A 159 4.69 -13.19 15.03
N LYS A 160 4.72 -11.84 14.97
CA LYS A 160 3.48 -11.06 14.87
C LYS A 160 2.83 -11.25 13.50
N ILE A 161 3.60 -11.22 12.41
CA ILE A 161 3.11 -11.48 11.05
C ILE A 161 2.47 -12.86 10.97
N LYS A 162 3.10 -13.89 11.57
CA LYS A 162 2.56 -15.24 11.66
C LYS A 162 1.22 -15.26 12.39
N SER A 163 1.15 -14.63 13.57
CA SER A 163 -0.11 -14.53 14.35
C SER A 163 -1.22 -13.85 13.56
N LEU A 164 -0.92 -12.73 12.88
CA LEU A 164 -1.88 -12.03 12.02
C LEU A 164 -2.35 -12.94 10.87
N GLN A 165 -1.43 -13.68 10.23
CA GLN A 165 -1.78 -14.61 9.16
C GLN A 165 -2.68 -15.76 9.67
N GLU A 166 -2.42 -16.31 10.84
CA GLU A 166 -3.23 -17.37 11.43
C GLU A 166 -4.64 -16.90 11.79
N ASN A 167 -4.77 -15.68 12.30
CA ASN A 167 -6.05 -15.12 12.77
C ASN A 167 -6.89 -14.49 11.65
N TYR A 168 -6.28 -13.81 10.70
CA TYR A 168 -6.99 -12.97 9.72
C TYR A 168 -6.71 -13.34 8.25
N GLY A 169 -5.75 -14.21 7.97
CA GLY A 169 -5.32 -14.52 6.59
C GLY A 169 -6.36 -15.18 5.69
N LYS A 170 -7.56 -15.49 6.22
CA LYS A 170 -8.71 -15.96 5.43
C LYS A 170 -9.56 -14.80 4.92
N ASP A 171 -9.50 -13.66 5.60
CA ASP A 171 -10.36 -12.50 5.37
C ASP A 171 -9.62 -11.37 4.65
N ILE A 172 -8.27 -11.31 4.82
CA ILE A 172 -7.41 -10.27 4.25
C ILE A 172 -6.04 -10.84 3.85
N GLU A 173 -5.49 -10.43 2.70
CA GLU A 173 -4.13 -10.83 2.30
C GLU A 173 -3.09 -10.08 3.15
N ILE A 174 -2.17 -10.81 3.78
CA ILE A 174 -1.08 -10.22 4.55
C ILE A 174 0.21 -10.31 3.75
N LEU A 175 0.78 -9.16 3.43
CA LEU A 175 2.02 -9.01 2.69
C LEU A 175 3.12 -8.56 3.63
N ALA A 176 4.09 -9.43 3.87
CA ALA A 176 5.27 -9.10 4.66
C ALA A 176 6.18 -8.14 3.88
N GLY A 177 6.57 -7.03 4.49
CA GLY A 177 7.45 -6.04 3.86
C GLY A 177 8.42 -5.38 4.83
N SER A 178 9.37 -4.63 4.30
CA SER A 178 10.53 -4.05 4.96
C SER A 178 11.66 -5.06 5.23
N GLY A 179 12.78 -4.84 4.54
CA GLY A 179 13.99 -5.66 4.67
C GLY A 179 13.89 -7.04 4.01
N VAL A 180 12.82 -7.34 3.29
CA VAL A 180 12.71 -8.59 2.51
C VAL A 180 13.59 -8.48 1.27
N ASN A 181 14.56 -9.37 1.14
CA ASN A 181 15.50 -9.45 0.02
C ASN A 181 15.86 -10.93 -0.27
N TYR A 182 16.80 -11.16 -1.18
CA TYR A 182 17.19 -12.50 -1.64
C TYR A 182 18.25 -13.20 -0.78
N ASN A 183 18.69 -12.60 0.32
CA ASN A 183 19.68 -13.18 1.24
C ASN A 183 19.03 -14.00 2.33
#